data_3554434850bd9c249508b2e5ef16750f
#
_entry.id   3554434850bd9c249508b2e5ef16750f
#
_cell.length_a   1.000
_cell.length_b   1.000
_cell.length_c   1.000
_cell.angle_alpha   90.00
_cell.angle_beta   90.00
_cell.angle_gamma   90.00
#
_symmetry.space_group_name_H-M   'P 1'
#
loop_
_entity.id
_entity.type
_entity.pdbx_description
1 polymer ?
#
loop_
_entity_poly.entity_id
_entity_poly.type
_entity_poly.pdbx_seq_one_letter_code
_entity_poly.pdbx_strand_id
1 'polypeptide(L)'
;YILGFALGQLLYGPMADSIGRKPVILGGTLIFAAAAVACALSQTIEMLITMRFFHGLAAAAASVVINALMRDIYPKEEFSRVMSFVMLVTTIAQLVATMVCGAVLVRFSWHAIFWILALAALLASAMIAFFISETLPVERRQKFHIRTTLGNFATLFRHKRVLSYMLASGFSFAGMFSFLSAGPFVYININHVSPQHFGYYFALNIVFLFIMTIINSRFVRRVGALNMFRAGLWIQLAMAVWMVVCALLDVGFWSLVVGVAAFVGCVSMVSSNAMAVILDEFPHMAGTASS
;
A
#
# COMPACT_ATOMS: atom_id res chain seq x y z
N TYR A 1 6.91 4.33 -9.91
CA TYR A 1 6.18 4.73 -8.71
C TYR A 1 6.53 3.82 -7.53
N ILE A 2 6.27 2.51 -7.63
CA ILE A 2 6.44 1.53 -6.52
C ILE A 2 7.87 1.54 -5.98
N LEU A 3 8.89 1.57 -6.86
CA LEU A 3 10.29 1.64 -6.44
C LEU A 3 10.58 2.92 -5.64
N GLY A 4 10.08 4.08 -6.09
CA GLY A 4 10.19 5.33 -5.35
C GLY A 4 9.50 5.25 -3.98
N PHE A 5 8.29 4.68 -3.94
CA PHE A 5 7.54 4.48 -2.71
C PHE A 5 8.29 3.59 -1.71
N ALA A 6 8.85 2.46 -2.17
CA ALA A 6 9.63 1.55 -1.33
C ALA A 6 10.88 2.23 -0.74
N LEU A 7 11.62 2.98 -1.56
CA LEU A 7 12.79 3.75 -1.08
C LEU A 7 12.38 4.85 -0.09
N GLY A 8 11.26 5.51 -0.34
CA GLY A 8 10.72 6.52 0.57
C GLY A 8 10.36 5.95 1.94
N GLN A 9 9.79 4.75 2.00
CA GLN A 9 9.47 4.10 3.28
C GLN A 9 10.71 3.90 4.17
N LEU A 10 11.85 3.58 3.57
CA LEU A 10 13.11 3.44 4.32
C LEU A 10 13.63 4.77 4.90
N LEU A 11 13.35 5.88 4.23
CA LEU A 11 13.90 7.19 4.55
C LEU A 11 13.01 8.00 5.51
N TYR A 12 11.68 8.00 5.29
CA TYR A 12 10.79 8.90 6.01
C TYR A 12 10.57 8.53 7.48
N GLY A 13 10.72 7.27 7.87
CA GLY A 13 10.67 6.87 9.27
C GLY A 13 11.72 7.60 10.12
N PRO A 14 13.02 7.36 9.86
CA PRO A 14 14.10 8.05 10.56
C PRO A 14 14.08 9.58 10.39
N MET A 15 13.66 10.09 9.24
CA MET A 15 13.49 11.54 9.04
C MET A 15 12.43 12.13 9.97
N ALA A 16 11.27 11.47 10.10
CA ALA A 16 10.19 11.92 10.97
C ALA A 16 10.56 11.85 12.46
N ASP A 17 11.42 10.89 12.84
CA ASP A 17 11.96 10.79 14.20
C ASP A 17 13.01 11.89 14.51
N SER A 18 13.66 12.43 13.49
CA SER A 18 14.72 13.44 13.68
C SER A 18 14.25 14.89 13.47
N ILE A 19 13.45 15.14 12.46
CA ILE A 19 13.00 16.50 12.09
C ILE A 19 11.67 16.85 12.78
N GLY A 20 10.83 15.84 13.00
CA GLY A 20 9.47 15.98 13.52
C GLY A 20 8.44 15.40 12.56
N ARG A 21 7.25 15.08 13.06
CA ARG A 21 6.19 14.43 12.29
C ARG A 21 5.56 15.39 11.28
N LYS A 22 5.18 16.58 11.75
CA LYS A 22 4.48 17.59 10.92
C LYS A 22 5.33 18.07 9.75
N PRO A 23 6.62 18.50 9.92
CA PRO A 23 7.43 18.96 8.80
C PRO A 23 7.63 17.89 7.72
N VAL A 24 7.80 16.64 8.12
CA VAL A 24 8.05 15.53 7.17
C VAL A 24 6.79 15.19 6.38
N ILE A 25 5.63 15.08 7.03
CA ILE A 25 4.39 14.79 6.30
C ILE A 25 3.97 15.96 5.40
N LEU A 26 4.12 17.19 5.87
CA LEU A 26 3.80 18.38 5.10
C LEU A 26 4.74 18.53 3.88
N GLY A 27 6.04 18.39 4.09
CA GLY A 27 7.02 18.41 3.00
C GLY A 27 6.77 17.30 1.98
N GLY A 28 6.51 16.08 2.45
CA GLY A 28 6.18 14.94 1.60
C GLY A 28 4.91 15.16 0.76
N THR A 29 3.84 15.68 1.36
CA THR A 29 2.59 15.95 0.63
C THR A 29 2.73 17.11 -0.37
N LEU A 30 3.53 18.12 -0.07
CA LEU A 30 3.83 19.19 -1.02
C LEU A 30 4.70 18.70 -2.20
N ILE A 31 5.71 17.87 -1.94
CA ILE A 31 6.52 17.24 -3.00
C ILE A 31 5.63 16.30 -3.84
N PHE A 32 4.71 15.57 -3.22
CA PHE A 32 3.74 14.75 -3.93
C PHE A 32 2.87 15.59 -4.86
N ALA A 33 2.33 16.74 -4.40
CA ALA A 33 1.55 17.63 -5.22
C ALA A 33 2.37 18.17 -6.42
N ALA A 34 3.61 18.61 -6.18
CA ALA A 34 4.49 19.10 -7.24
C ALA A 34 4.83 18.00 -8.26
N ALA A 35 5.09 16.78 -7.79
CA ALA A 35 5.34 15.63 -8.67
C ALA A 35 4.08 15.22 -9.47
N ALA A 36 2.88 15.34 -8.89
CA ALA A 36 1.62 15.13 -9.61
C ALA A 36 1.44 16.16 -10.73
N VAL A 37 1.71 17.45 -10.47
CA VAL A 37 1.70 18.49 -11.50
C VAL A 37 2.72 18.17 -12.60
N ALA A 38 3.94 17.76 -12.24
CA ALA A 38 4.96 17.36 -13.21
C ALA A 38 4.53 16.15 -14.06
N CYS A 39 3.83 15.18 -13.47
CA CYS A 39 3.21 14.07 -14.22
C CYS A 39 2.13 14.57 -15.18
N ALA A 40 1.28 15.52 -14.75
CA ALA A 40 0.24 16.12 -15.59
C ALA A 40 0.80 16.91 -16.78
N LEU A 41 1.99 17.47 -16.64
CA LEU A 41 2.67 18.24 -17.69
C LEU A 41 3.64 17.41 -18.53
N SER A 42 3.74 16.10 -18.28
CA SER A 42 4.68 15.24 -18.99
C SER A 42 4.26 15.04 -20.45
N GLN A 43 5.21 15.25 -21.37
CA GLN A 43 5.01 15.11 -22.81
C GLN A 43 5.60 13.84 -23.38
N THR A 44 6.50 13.20 -22.65
CA THR A 44 7.16 11.95 -23.04
C THR A 44 6.97 10.87 -21.97
N ILE A 45 7.04 9.60 -22.38
CA ILE A 45 6.91 8.47 -21.48
C ILE A 45 8.06 8.41 -20.46
N GLU A 46 9.27 8.79 -20.87
CA GLU A 46 10.46 8.81 -20.01
C GLU A 46 10.31 9.85 -18.92
N MET A 47 9.79 11.05 -19.25
CA MET A 47 9.48 12.10 -18.29
C MET A 47 8.42 11.61 -17.31
N LEU A 48 7.36 10.99 -17.80
CA LEU A 48 6.29 10.44 -16.95
C LEU A 48 6.84 9.38 -15.99
N ILE A 49 7.64 8.43 -16.47
CA ILE A 49 8.25 7.38 -15.63
C ILE A 49 9.10 8.01 -14.53
N THR A 50 9.93 8.99 -14.87
CA THR A 50 10.82 9.69 -13.93
C THR A 50 10.00 10.45 -12.88
N MET A 51 9.01 11.22 -13.30
CA MET A 51 8.15 11.97 -12.37
C MET A 51 7.31 11.05 -11.49
N ARG A 52 6.87 9.90 -11.99
CA ARG A 52 6.18 8.86 -11.22
C ARG A 52 7.09 8.22 -10.16
N PHE A 53 8.40 8.16 -10.39
CA PHE A 53 9.33 7.72 -9.35
C PHE A 53 9.35 8.70 -8.17
N PHE A 54 9.51 10.01 -8.43
CA PHE A 54 9.48 11.03 -7.38
C PHE A 54 8.11 11.16 -6.71
N HIS A 55 7.04 11.01 -7.47
CA HIS A 55 5.67 10.97 -6.96
C HIS A 55 5.47 9.80 -5.96
N GLY A 56 6.01 8.61 -6.27
CA GLY A 56 6.00 7.47 -5.37
C GLY A 56 6.86 7.71 -4.12
N LEU A 57 8.06 8.26 -4.31
CA LEU A 57 8.96 8.61 -3.21
C LEU A 57 8.26 9.54 -2.21
N ALA A 58 7.61 10.59 -2.70
CA ALA A 58 6.89 11.55 -1.86
C ALA A 58 5.67 10.96 -1.14
N ALA A 59 4.94 10.04 -1.81
CA ALA A 59 3.76 9.38 -1.24
C ALA A 59 4.09 8.55 0.03
N ALA A 60 5.30 8.01 0.11
CA ALA A 60 5.74 7.23 1.25
C ALA A 60 5.78 8.04 2.56
N ALA A 61 5.98 9.37 2.50
CA ALA A 61 5.99 10.22 3.67
C ALA A 61 4.66 10.14 4.45
N ALA A 62 3.53 10.25 3.76
CA ALA A 62 2.22 10.15 4.39
C ALA A 62 1.99 8.74 4.96
N SER A 63 2.32 7.68 4.20
CA SER A 63 2.14 6.29 4.62
C SER A 63 2.90 5.96 5.91
N VAL A 64 4.14 6.42 6.03
CA VAL A 64 5.00 6.11 7.20
C VAL A 64 4.62 7.00 8.39
N VAL A 65 4.48 8.31 8.17
CA VAL A 65 4.32 9.28 9.26
C VAL A 65 2.95 9.18 9.90
N ILE A 66 1.90 8.83 9.16
CA ILE A 66 0.53 8.75 9.69
C ILE A 66 0.42 7.72 10.84
N ASN A 67 1.06 6.56 10.71
CA ASN A 67 1.06 5.52 11.73
C ASN A 67 1.76 6.00 13.02
N ALA A 68 2.85 6.73 12.88
CA ALA A 68 3.58 7.30 13.99
C ALA A 68 2.78 8.43 14.67
N LEU A 69 2.19 9.33 13.86
CA LEU A 69 1.35 10.43 14.32
C LEU A 69 0.14 9.92 15.12
N MET A 70 -0.55 8.90 14.61
CA MET A 70 -1.71 8.31 15.30
C MET A 70 -1.32 7.69 16.64
N ARG A 71 -0.14 7.04 16.72
CA ARG A 71 0.38 6.48 17.97
C ARG A 71 0.82 7.56 18.96
N ASP A 72 1.25 8.72 18.48
CA ASP A 72 1.65 9.84 19.34
C ASP A 72 0.43 10.58 19.92
N ILE A 73 -0.70 10.61 19.19
CA ILE A 73 -1.92 11.33 19.56
C ILE A 73 -2.87 10.48 20.44
N TYR A 74 -3.02 9.20 20.10
CA TYR A 74 -4.02 8.33 20.72
C TYR A 74 -3.40 7.34 21.70
N PRO A 75 -4.00 7.14 22.91
CA PRO A 75 -3.60 6.08 23.83
C PRO A 75 -3.80 4.69 23.20
N LYS A 76 -3.09 3.69 23.73
CA LYS A 76 -3.08 2.32 23.15
C LYS A 76 -4.48 1.72 22.98
N GLU A 77 -5.39 2.04 23.89
CA GLU A 77 -6.76 1.53 23.90
C GLU A 77 -7.60 2.08 22.74
N GLU A 78 -7.37 3.34 22.36
CA GLU A 78 -8.09 4.00 21.27
C GLU A 78 -7.41 3.85 19.92
N PHE A 79 -6.09 3.66 19.89
CA PHE A 79 -5.29 3.53 18.68
C PHE A 79 -5.85 2.49 17.72
N SER A 80 -6.21 1.30 18.24
CA SER A 80 -6.76 0.22 17.38
C SER A 80 -8.08 0.62 16.73
N ARG A 81 -8.94 1.34 17.47
CA ARG A 81 -10.24 1.83 16.96
C ARG A 81 -10.05 2.88 15.86
N VAL A 82 -9.15 3.84 16.09
CA VAL A 82 -8.87 4.91 15.13
C VAL A 82 -8.22 4.32 13.87
N MET A 83 -7.26 3.41 14.02
CA MET A 83 -6.63 2.74 12.86
C MET A 83 -7.64 1.91 12.06
N SER A 84 -8.59 1.26 12.70
CA SER A 84 -9.67 0.56 12.00
C SER A 84 -10.55 1.52 11.19
N PHE A 85 -10.81 2.71 11.72
CA PHE A 85 -11.54 3.76 10.99
C PHE A 85 -10.73 4.29 9.81
N VAL A 86 -9.44 4.54 9.99
CA VAL A 86 -8.52 4.94 8.89
C VAL A 86 -8.51 3.88 7.78
N MET A 87 -8.43 2.60 8.14
CA MET A 87 -8.50 1.50 7.17
C MET A 87 -9.83 1.46 6.41
N LEU A 88 -10.95 1.68 7.09
CA LEU A 88 -12.26 1.76 6.45
C LEU A 88 -12.32 2.91 5.43
N VAL A 89 -11.88 4.11 5.84
CA VAL A 89 -11.84 5.29 4.95
C VAL A 89 -10.93 5.05 3.75
N THR A 90 -9.76 4.43 3.96
CA THR A 90 -8.82 4.10 2.88
C THR A 90 -9.44 3.12 1.88
N THR A 91 -10.15 2.10 2.37
CA THR A 91 -10.82 1.11 1.51
C THR A 91 -11.93 1.76 0.67
N ILE A 92 -12.75 2.63 1.28
CA ILE A 92 -13.79 3.37 0.56
C ILE A 92 -13.15 4.32 -0.46
N ALA A 93 -12.08 5.02 -0.08
CA ALA A 93 -11.36 5.92 -0.98
C ALA A 93 -10.81 5.20 -2.22
N GLN A 94 -10.31 3.97 -2.09
CA GLN A 94 -9.86 3.15 -3.23
C GLN A 94 -11.01 2.85 -4.21
N LEU A 95 -12.19 2.48 -3.70
CA LEU A 95 -13.38 2.24 -4.53
C LEU A 95 -13.80 3.51 -5.28
N VAL A 96 -13.96 4.61 -4.53
CA VAL A 96 -14.37 5.91 -5.09
C VAL A 96 -13.34 6.39 -6.12
N ALA A 97 -12.04 6.30 -5.82
CA ALA A 97 -10.98 6.72 -6.72
C ALA A 97 -11.04 5.98 -8.06
N THR A 98 -11.26 4.65 -8.05
CA THR A 98 -11.35 3.85 -9.27
C THR A 98 -12.55 4.28 -10.13
N MET A 99 -13.71 4.52 -9.49
CA MET A 99 -14.91 4.98 -10.21
C MET A 99 -14.72 6.39 -10.78
N VAL A 100 -14.14 7.31 -9.99
CA VAL A 100 -13.86 8.68 -10.42
C VAL A 100 -12.85 8.69 -11.57
N CYS A 101 -11.76 7.91 -11.48
CA CYS A 101 -10.80 7.79 -12.58
C CYS A 101 -11.44 7.28 -13.86
N GLY A 102 -12.30 6.26 -13.78
CA GLY A 102 -13.04 5.75 -14.93
C GLY A 102 -13.94 6.82 -15.56
N ALA A 103 -14.69 7.57 -14.74
CA ALA A 103 -15.56 8.64 -15.21
C ALA A 103 -14.79 9.82 -15.85
N VAL A 104 -13.63 10.16 -15.26
CA VAL A 104 -12.75 11.22 -15.77
C VAL A 104 -12.17 10.84 -17.13
N LEU A 105 -11.71 9.61 -17.30
CA LEU A 105 -11.13 9.14 -18.57
C LEU A 105 -12.12 9.11 -19.74
N VAL A 106 -13.42 9.01 -19.47
CA VAL A 106 -14.46 9.08 -20.51
C VAL A 106 -14.61 10.49 -21.09
N ARG A 107 -14.38 11.52 -20.27
CA ARG A 107 -14.64 12.93 -20.64
C ARG A 107 -13.39 13.78 -20.84
N PHE A 108 -12.30 13.38 -20.17
CA PHE A 108 -11.04 14.12 -20.13
C PHE A 108 -9.86 13.20 -20.46
N SER A 109 -8.72 13.78 -20.72
CA SER A 109 -7.48 13.02 -20.90
C SER A 109 -6.94 12.49 -19.56
N TRP A 110 -6.03 11.52 -19.62
CA TRP A 110 -5.37 10.97 -18.43
C TRP A 110 -4.61 12.02 -17.59
N HIS A 111 -4.21 13.14 -18.16
CA HIS A 111 -3.60 14.27 -17.47
C HIS A 111 -4.50 14.83 -16.36
N ALA A 112 -5.84 14.83 -16.58
CA ALA A 112 -6.81 15.33 -15.61
C ALA A 112 -6.75 14.56 -14.27
N ILE A 113 -6.42 13.28 -14.30
CA ILE A 113 -6.25 12.46 -13.08
C ILE A 113 -5.13 13.04 -12.21
N PHE A 114 -4.01 13.42 -12.80
CA PHE A 114 -2.88 13.99 -12.06
C PHE A 114 -3.19 15.39 -11.51
N TRP A 115 -4.00 16.19 -12.24
CA TRP A 115 -4.48 17.48 -11.72
C TRP A 115 -5.38 17.30 -10.50
N ILE A 116 -6.27 16.30 -10.51
CA ILE A 116 -7.13 15.96 -9.36
C ILE A 116 -6.26 15.50 -8.18
N LEU A 117 -5.24 14.67 -8.42
CA LEU A 117 -4.30 14.24 -7.37
C LEU A 117 -3.50 15.40 -6.79
N ALA A 118 -3.04 16.33 -7.63
CA ALA A 118 -2.32 17.53 -7.19
C ALA A 118 -3.22 18.42 -6.31
N LEU A 119 -4.46 18.65 -6.73
CA LEU A 119 -5.43 19.44 -5.97
C LEU A 119 -5.74 18.77 -4.62
N ALA A 120 -6.00 17.47 -4.62
CA ALA A 120 -6.26 16.71 -3.39
C ALA A 120 -5.06 16.76 -2.42
N ALA A 121 -3.83 16.66 -2.94
CA ALA A 121 -2.62 16.75 -2.13
C ALA A 121 -2.38 18.18 -1.57
N LEU A 122 -2.70 19.24 -2.33
CA LEU A 122 -2.65 20.60 -1.84
C LEU A 122 -3.67 20.86 -0.75
N LEU A 123 -4.90 20.35 -0.91
CA LEU A 123 -5.93 20.44 0.12
C LEU A 123 -5.50 19.67 1.40
N ALA A 124 -4.97 18.46 1.25
CA ALA A 124 -4.42 17.70 2.37
C ALA A 124 -3.27 18.44 3.05
N SER A 125 -2.36 19.05 2.28
CA SER A 125 -1.25 19.86 2.81
C SER A 125 -1.77 21.05 3.60
N ALA A 126 -2.78 21.74 3.11
CA ALA A 126 -3.43 22.85 3.82
C ALA A 126 -4.07 22.35 5.13
N MET A 127 -4.80 21.25 5.10
CA MET A 127 -5.38 20.66 6.32
C MET A 127 -4.29 20.28 7.33
N ILE A 128 -3.20 19.66 6.90
CA ILE A 128 -2.06 19.33 7.77
C ILE A 128 -1.45 20.59 8.37
N ALA A 129 -1.25 21.63 7.55
CA ALA A 129 -0.64 22.88 8.01
C ALA A 129 -1.47 23.58 9.09
N PHE A 130 -2.80 23.63 8.93
CA PHE A 130 -3.68 24.38 9.82
C PHE A 130 -4.21 23.56 11.02
N PHE A 131 -4.46 22.27 10.85
CA PHE A 131 -5.16 21.47 11.88
C PHE A 131 -4.24 20.51 12.63
N ILE A 132 -3.07 20.15 12.10
CA ILE A 132 -2.17 19.23 12.78
C ILE A 132 -1.05 20.02 13.45
N SER A 133 -0.92 19.86 14.78
CA SER A 133 0.24 20.34 15.53
C SER A 133 1.38 19.33 15.46
N GLU A 134 2.63 19.81 15.74
CA GLU A 134 3.76 18.89 15.90
C GLU A 134 3.56 18.00 17.13
N THR A 135 3.67 16.69 16.95
CA THR A 135 3.46 15.73 18.03
C THR A 135 4.76 15.23 18.64
N LEU A 136 5.91 15.42 17.97
CA LEU A 136 7.21 14.99 18.49
C LEU A 136 7.96 16.15 19.12
N PRO A 137 8.03 16.26 20.47
CA PRO A 137 8.79 17.29 21.17
C PRO A 137 10.26 17.26 20.76
N VAL A 138 10.91 18.43 20.75
CA VAL A 138 12.31 18.60 20.32
C VAL A 138 13.25 17.71 21.15
N GLU A 139 12.95 17.53 22.45
CA GLU A 139 13.73 16.74 23.39
C GLU A 139 13.69 15.23 23.10
N ARG A 140 12.66 14.77 22.41
CA ARG A 140 12.50 13.34 22.04
C ARG A 140 12.98 13.04 20.62
N ARG A 141 13.43 14.05 19.87
CA ARG A 141 13.96 13.84 18.52
C ARG A 141 15.26 13.09 18.55
N GLN A 142 15.36 12.08 17.73
CA GLN A 142 16.58 11.27 17.61
C GLN A 142 17.46 11.84 16.51
N LYS A 143 18.80 11.81 16.70
CA LYS A 143 19.71 12.17 15.61
C LYS A 143 19.54 11.20 14.43
N PHE A 144 19.43 11.74 13.25
CA PHE A 144 19.34 10.94 12.04
C PHE A 144 20.62 10.12 11.82
N HIS A 145 20.55 8.83 12.02
CA HIS A 145 21.66 7.91 11.84
C HIS A 145 21.32 6.84 10.82
N ILE A 146 21.50 7.16 9.54
CA ILE A 146 21.24 6.21 8.43
C ILE A 146 21.98 4.88 8.60
N ARG A 147 23.19 4.91 9.19
CA ARG A 147 23.99 3.72 9.45
C ARG A 147 23.33 2.76 10.44
N THR A 148 22.68 3.28 11.48
CA THR A 148 21.94 2.46 12.45
C THR A 148 20.70 1.85 11.79
N THR A 149 19.97 2.62 11.02
CA THR A 149 18.81 2.14 10.28
C THR A 149 19.18 1.05 9.30
N LEU A 150 20.21 1.25 8.49
CA LEU A 150 20.74 0.23 7.57
C LEU A 150 21.26 -1.01 8.31
N GLY A 151 21.89 -0.83 9.48
CA GLY A 151 22.32 -1.93 10.35
C GLY A 151 21.15 -2.78 10.85
N ASN A 152 20.05 -2.14 11.26
CA ASN A 152 18.84 -2.84 11.68
C ASN A 152 18.22 -3.64 10.53
N PHE A 153 18.12 -3.05 9.33
CA PHE A 153 17.68 -3.79 8.15
C PHE A 153 18.61 -4.95 7.80
N ALA A 154 19.94 -4.75 7.85
CA ALA A 154 20.89 -5.82 7.60
C ALA A 154 20.73 -6.98 8.59
N THR A 155 20.38 -6.71 9.85
CA THR A 155 20.08 -7.73 10.85
C THR A 155 18.83 -8.53 10.49
N LEU A 156 17.74 -7.85 10.08
CA LEU A 156 16.52 -8.51 9.63
C LEU A 156 16.76 -9.39 8.40
N PHE A 157 17.51 -8.89 7.41
CA PHE A 157 17.84 -9.63 6.18
C PHE A 157 18.75 -10.84 6.42
N ARG A 158 19.59 -10.83 7.48
CA ARG A 158 20.41 -11.98 7.86
C ARG A 158 19.63 -13.08 8.57
N HIS A 159 18.48 -12.76 9.15
CA HIS A 159 17.67 -13.75 9.85
C HIS A 159 16.79 -14.52 8.85
N LYS A 160 17.19 -15.74 8.51
CA LYS A 160 16.60 -16.56 7.43
C LYS A 160 15.07 -16.71 7.52
N ARG A 161 14.52 -16.91 8.73
CA ARG A 161 13.07 -17.04 8.92
C ARG A 161 12.34 -15.73 8.61
N VAL A 162 12.82 -14.62 9.18
CA VAL A 162 12.22 -13.30 8.93
C VAL A 162 12.32 -12.93 7.46
N LEU A 163 13.49 -13.14 6.85
CA LEU A 163 13.67 -12.94 5.41
C LEU A 163 12.65 -13.74 4.58
N SER A 164 12.39 -15.02 4.95
CA SER A 164 11.39 -15.81 4.22
C SER A 164 9.97 -15.27 4.37
N TYR A 165 9.59 -14.75 5.53
CA TYR A 165 8.29 -14.11 5.74
C TYR A 165 8.18 -12.78 4.99
N MET A 166 9.24 -11.96 5.00
CA MET A 166 9.32 -10.72 4.23
C MET A 166 9.21 -10.97 2.73
N LEU A 167 9.98 -11.93 2.20
CA LEU A 167 9.93 -12.28 0.77
C LEU A 167 8.56 -12.85 0.37
N ALA A 168 7.97 -13.73 1.16
CA ALA A 168 6.66 -14.28 0.86
C ALA A 168 5.58 -13.19 0.85
N SER A 169 5.60 -12.26 1.82
CA SER A 169 4.72 -11.09 1.81
C SER A 169 5.01 -10.17 0.62
N GLY A 170 6.28 -9.94 0.30
CA GLY A 170 6.68 -9.14 -0.85
C GLY A 170 6.17 -9.72 -2.17
N PHE A 171 6.27 -11.03 -2.38
CA PHE A 171 5.70 -11.71 -3.56
C PHE A 171 4.17 -11.66 -3.59
N SER A 172 3.50 -11.74 -2.45
CA SER A 172 2.05 -11.55 -2.33
C SER A 172 1.64 -10.15 -2.80
N PHE A 173 2.32 -9.10 -2.32
CA PHE A 173 2.10 -7.73 -2.80
C PHE A 173 2.49 -7.56 -4.28
N ALA A 174 3.59 -8.15 -4.74
CA ALA A 174 4.00 -8.10 -6.14
C ALA A 174 2.91 -8.67 -7.06
N GLY A 175 2.27 -9.78 -6.68
CA GLY A 175 1.13 -10.34 -7.42
C GLY A 175 -0.06 -9.38 -7.47
N MET A 176 -0.41 -8.74 -6.35
CA MET A 176 -1.46 -7.71 -6.32
C MET A 176 -1.11 -6.51 -7.22
N PHE A 177 0.12 -6.01 -7.16
CA PHE A 177 0.56 -4.90 -8.02
C PHE A 177 0.66 -5.28 -9.49
N SER A 178 0.97 -6.56 -9.80
CA SER A 178 0.91 -7.07 -11.18
C SER A 178 -0.51 -7.00 -11.72
N PHE A 179 -1.51 -7.36 -10.92
CA PHE A 179 -2.92 -7.16 -11.30
C PHE A 179 -3.25 -5.67 -11.47
N LEU A 180 -2.83 -4.79 -10.57
CA LEU A 180 -3.08 -3.35 -10.70
C LEU A 180 -2.46 -2.76 -11.98
N SER A 181 -1.34 -3.28 -12.42
CA SER A 181 -0.63 -2.82 -13.63
C SER A 181 -1.18 -3.44 -14.92
N ALA A 182 -1.33 -4.76 -14.96
CA ALA A 182 -1.71 -5.51 -16.15
C ALA A 182 -3.23 -5.76 -16.25
N GLY A 183 -3.96 -5.69 -15.13
CA GLY A 183 -5.39 -5.97 -15.06
C GLY A 183 -6.22 -5.14 -16.04
N PRO A 184 -6.07 -3.80 -16.11
CA PRO A 184 -6.82 -3.00 -17.09
C PRO A 184 -6.60 -3.48 -18.52
N PHE A 185 -5.36 -3.82 -18.89
CA PHE A 185 -5.05 -4.35 -20.23
C PHE A 185 -5.73 -5.70 -20.49
N VAL A 186 -5.63 -6.63 -19.54
CA VAL A 186 -6.22 -7.97 -19.67
C VAL A 186 -7.75 -7.91 -19.71
N TYR A 187 -8.38 -7.08 -18.87
CA TYR A 187 -9.84 -7.01 -18.80
C TYR A 187 -10.42 -6.21 -19.96
N ILE A 188 -9.85 -5.05 -20.28
CA ILE A 188 -10.40 -4.12 -21.26
C ILE A 188 -9.98 -4.49 -22.69
N ASN A 189 -8.66 -4.70 -22.92
CA ASN A 189 -8.14 -4.90 -24.28
C ASN A 189 -8.29 -6.33 -24.74
N ILE A 190 -8.01 -7.33 -23.89
CA ILE A 190 -8.08 -8.75 -24.27
C ILE A 190 -9.52 -9.27 -24.15
N ASN A 191 -10.19 -9.01 -23.02
CA ASN A 191 -11.53 -9.55 -22.75
C ASN A 191 -12.66 -8.59 -23.09
N HIS A 192 -12.37 -7.45 -23.74
CA HIS A 192 -13.34 -6.47 -24.22
C HIS A 192 -14.33 -5.93 -23.17
N VAL A 193 -13.92 -5.93 -21.89
CA VAL A 193 -14.70 -5.30 -20.81
C VAL A 193 -14.68 -3.78 -21.02
N SER A 194 -15.85 -3.15 -20.95
CA SER A 194 -15.87 -1.69 -21.04
C SER A 194 -15.14 -1.04 -19.86
N PRO A 195 -14.40 0.06 -20.07
CA PRO A 195 -13.69 0.77 -19.01
C PRO A 195 -14.55 1.13 -17.79
N GLN A 196 -15.85 1.40 -18.05
CA GLN A 196 -16.85 1.71 -17.03
C GLN A 196 -17.14 0.49 -16.12
N HIS A 197 -17.18 -0.71 -16.69
CA HIS A 197 -17.43 -1.94 -15.95
C HIS A 197 -16.19 -2.48 -15.23
N PHE A 198 -14.98 -2.07 -15.61
CA PHE A 198 -13.75 -2.49 -14.94
C PHE A 198 -13.78 -2.18 -13.43
N GLY A 199 -14.40 -1.06 -13.02
CA GLY A 199 -14.59 -0.70 -11.63
C GLY A 199 -15.34 -1.75 -10.80
N TYR A 200 -16.31 -2.47 -11.38
CA TYR A 200 -17.05 -3.53 -10.68
C TYR A 200 -16.17 -4.76 -10.39
N TYR A 201 -15.29 -5.14 -11.32
CA TYR A 201 -14.34 -6.23 -11.10
C TYR A 201 -13.29 -5.84 -10.04
N PHE A 202 -12.87 -4.59 -10.04
CA PHE A 202 -12.00 -4.07 -8.99
C PHE A 202 -12.70 -4.09 -7.62
N ALA A 203 -13.98 -3.70 -7.56
CA ALA A 203 -14.79 -3.78 -6.35
C ALA A 203 -14.93 -5.22 -5.84
N LEU A 204 -15.06 -6.21 -6.73
CA LEU A 204 -15.11 -7.62 -6.38
C LEU A 204 -13.84 -8.05 -5.62
N ASN A 205 -12.67 -7.60 -6.06
CA ASN A 205 -11.40 -7.89 -5.37
C ASN A 205 -11.40 -7.34 -3.93
N ILE A 206 -11.96 -6.14 -3.73
CA ILE A 206 -12.09 -5.53 -2.39
C ILE A 206 -13.08 -6.32 -1.52
N VAL A 207 -14.18 -6.80 -2.08
CA VAL A 207 -15.13 -7.66 -1.36
C VAL A 207 -14.43 -8.95 -0.91
N PHE A 208 -13.66 -9.61 -1.76
CA PHE A 208 -12.90 -10.79 -1.39
C PHE A 208 -11.83 -10.49 -0.32
N LEU A 209 -11.14 -9.38 -0.44
CA LEU A 209 -10.18 -8.91 0.58
C LEU A 209 -10.87 -8.72 1.93
N PHE A 210 -12.06 -8.14 1.95
CA PHE A 210 -12.84 -7.94 3.16
C PHE A 210 -13.29 -9.27 3.76
N ILE A 211 -13.81 -10.18 2.95
CA ILE A 211 -14.22 -11.53 3.38
C ILE A 211 -13.03 -12.27 4.00
N MET A 212 -11.87 -12.29 3.32
CA MET A 212 -10.66 -12.97 3.82
C MET A 212 -10.12 -12.31 5.09
N THR A 213 -10.25 -10.99 5.24
CA THR A 213 -9.90 -10.29 6.48
C THR A 213 -10.81 -10.72 7.65
N ILE A 214 -12.12 -10.86 7.41
CA ILE A 214 -13.07 -11.36 8.43
C ILE A 214 -12.72 -12.81 8.81
N ILE A 215 -12.48 -13.66 7.82
CA ILE A 215 -12.09 -15.07 8.06
C ILE A 215 -10.80 -15.09 8.91
N ASN A 216 -9.78 -14.32 8.52
CA ASN A 216 -8.54 -14.23 9.26
C ASN A 216 -8.77 -13.79 10.71
N SER A 217 -9.54 -12.72 10.94
CA SER A 217 -9.80 -12.18 12.28
C SER A 217 -10.51 -13.17 13.21
N ARG A 218 -11.39 -14.01 12.66
CA ARG A 218 -12.11 -15.04 13.43
C ARG A 218 -11.26 -16.26 13.75
N PHE A 219 -10.44 -16.69 12.80
CA PHE A 219 -9.71 -17.95 12.91
C PHE A 219 -8.30 -17.81 13.47
N VAL A 220 -7.65 -16.64 13.34
CA VAL A 220 -6.26 -16.44 13.79
C VAL A 220 -6.05 -16.76 15.27
N ARG A 221 -7.04 -16.47 16.12
CA ARG A 221 -6.97 -16.79 17.56
C ARG A 221 -6.98 -18.28 17.87
N ARG A 222 -7.58 -19.11 16.98
CA ARG A 222 -7.68 -20.58 17.17
C ARG A 222 -6.56 -21.32 16.46
N VAL A 223 -6.19 -20.86 15.28
CA VAL A 223 -5.26 -21.54 14.36
C VAL A 223 -3.82 -21.04 14.52
N GLY A 224 -3.68 -19.79 14.99
CA GLY A 224 -2.38 -19.10 15.12
C GLY A 224 -1.97 -18.37 13.85
N ALA A 225 -1.20 -17.27 14.02
CA ALA A 225 -0.79 -16.40 12.93
C ALA A 225 0.05 -17.11 11.85
N LEU A 226 0.97 -17.97 12.26
CA LEU A 226 1.83 -18.71 11.33
C LEU A 226 1.04 -19.67 10.41
N ASN A 227 0.05 -20.37 10.96
CA ASN A 227 -0.76 -21.30 10.15
C ASN A 227 -1.71 -20.54 9.22
N MET A 228 -2.27 -19.40 9.66
CA MET A 228 -3.06 -18.51 8.81
C MET A 228 -2.22 -17.91 7.70
N PHE A 229 -0.99 -17.49 7.99
CA PHE A 229 -0.02 -17.05 6.98
C PHE A 229 0.23 -18.13 5.92
N ARG A 230 0.53 -19.36 6.34
CA ARG A 230 0.75 -20.49 5.43
C ARG A 230 -0.50 -20.80 4.59
N ALA A 231 -1.68 -20.82 5.21
CA ALA A 231 -2.94 -21.03 4.50
C ALA A 231 -3.16 -19.99 3.40
N GLY A 232 -2.92 -18.70 3.71
CA GLY A 232 -3.00 -17.63 2.72
C GLY A 232 -2.05 -17.81 1.55
N LEU A 233 -0.80 -18.20 1.81
CA LEU A 233 0.19 -18.47 0.76
C LEU A 233 -0.19 -19.67 -0.11
N TRP A 234 -0.73 -20.76 0.48
CA TRP A 234 -1.19 -21.91 -0.29
C TRP A 234 -2.36 -21.57 -1.20
N ILE A 235 -3.32 -20.78 -0.71
CA ILE A 235 -4.42 -20.28 -1.53
C ILE A 235 -3.90 -19.40 -2.67
N GLN A 236 -2.98 -18.47 -2.40
CA GLN A 236 -2.39 -17.62 -3.42
C GLN A 236 -1.62 -18.43 -4.47
N LEU A 237 -0.84 -19.44 -4.06
CA LEU A 237 -0.13 -20.31 -4.98
C LEU A 237 -1.11 -21.11 -5.86
N ALA A 238 -2.15 -21.69 -5.27
CA ALA A 238 -3.17 -22.40 -6.01
C ALA A 238 -3.88 -21.50 -7.03
N MET A 239 -4.21 -20.26 -6.64
CA MET A 239 -4.85 -19.31 -7.55
C MET A 239 -3.89 -18.80 -8.63
N ALA A 240 -2.60 -18.65 -8.33
CA ALA A 240 -1.59 -18.32 -9.33
C ALA A 240 -1.46 -19.43 -10.39
N VAL A 241 -1.36 -20.68 -9.94
CA VAL A 241 -1.35 -21.86 -10.86
C VAL A 241 -2.65 -21.92 -11.66
N TRP A 242 -3.79 -21.72 -11.01
CA TRP A 242 -5.09 -21.68 -11.67
C TRP A 242 -5.15 -20.62 -12.78
N MET A 243 -4.68 -19.39 -12.51
CA MET A 243 -4.64 -18.32 -13.51
C MET A 243 -3.75 -18.68 -14.71
N VAL A 244 -2.61 -19.35 -14.48
CA VAL A 244 -1.74 -19.86 -15.57
C VAL A 244 -2.49 -20.91 -16.39
N VAL A 245 -3.17 -21.85 -15.73
CA VAL A 245 -3.99 -22.87 -16.43
C VAL A 245 -5.09 -22.21 -17.25
N CYS A 246 -5.80 -21.22 -16.68
CA CYS A 246 -6.83 -20.48 -17.41
C CYS A 246 -6.28 -19.76 -18.65
N ALA A 247 -5.06 -19.18 -18.56
CA ALA A 247 -4.42 -18.51 -19.67
C ALA A 247 -3.96 -19.47 -20.76
N LEU A 248 -3.54 -20.69 -20.40
CA LEU A 248 -3.04 -21.69 -21.36
C LEU A 248 -4.18 -22.47 -22.04
N LEU A 249 -5.29 -22.70 -21.34
CA LEU A 249 -6.40 -23.52 -21.81
C LEU A 249 -7.63 -22.70 -22.25
N ASP A 250 -7.56 -21.38 -22.17
CA ASP A 250 -8.65 -20.45 -22.51
C ASP A 250 -9.98 -20.81 -21.80
N VAL A 251 -9.90 -21.09 -20.49
CA VAL A 251 -11.04 -21.61 -19.67
C VAL A 251 -12.15 -20.57 -19.49
N GLY A 252 -11.95 -19.35 -20.00
CA GLY A 252 -12.94 -18.28 -19.98
C GLY A 252 -12.69 -17.22 -18.92
N PHE A 253 -13.23 -16.05 -19.19
CA PHE A 253 -12.99 -14.80 -18.44
C PHE A 253 -13.35 -14.90 -16.96
N TRP A 254 -14.49 -15.47 -16.60
CA TRP A 254 -14.95 -15.57 -15.22
C TRP A 254 -14.03 -16.42 -14.33
N SER A 255 -13.40 -17.43 -14.89
CA SER A 255 -12.43 -18.27 -14.18
C SER A 255 -11.19 -17.44 -13.78
N LEU A 256 -10.75 -16.56 -14.67
CA LEU A 256 -9.68 -15.61 -14.41
C LEU A 256 -10.08 -14.60 -13.32
N VAL A 257 -11.29 -14.03 -13.40
CA VAL A 257 -11.83 -13.06 -12.43
C VAL A 257 -11.84 -13.65 -11.02
N VAL A 258 -12.35 -14.88 -10.86
CA VAL A 258 -12.39 -15.56 -9.55
C VAL A 258 -10.97 -15.84 -9.03
N GLY A 259 -10.06 -16.29 -9.89
CA GLY A 259 -8.66 -16.52 -9.52
C GLY A 259 -7.98 -15.27 -9.01
N VAL A 260 -8.14 -14.13 -9.71
CA VAL A 260 -7.61 -12.83 -9.30
C VAL A 260 -8.22 -12.37 -7.98
N ALA A 261 -9.55 -12.44 -7.84
CA ALA A 261 -10.24 -11.98 -6.64
C ALA A 261 -9.82 -12.80 -5.40
N ALA A 262 -9.69 -14.11 -5.52
CA ALA A 262 -9.24 -14.97 -4.43
C ALA A 262 -7.76 -14.73 -4.08
N PHE A 263 -6.89 -14.54 -5.07
CA PHE A 263 -5.48 -14.19 -4.86
C PHE A 263 -5.34 -12.86 -4.11
N VAL A 264 -5.97 -11.79 -4.61
CA VAL A 264 -5.94 -10.45 -4.02
C VAL A 264 -6.59 -10.46 -2.64
N GLY A 265 -7.68 -11.19 -2.46
CA GLY A 265 -8.35 -11.33 -1.17
C GLY A 265 -7.43 -11.86 -0.07
N CYS A 266 -6.52 -12.79 -0.39
CA CYS A 266 -5.59 -13.35 0.58
C CYS A 266 -4.41 -12.44 0.95
N VAL A 267 -4.18 -11.33 0.25
CA VAL A 267 -3.04 -10.41 0.53
C VAL A 267 -3.09 -9.88 1.96
N SER A 268 -4.26 -9.46 2.45
CA SER A 268 -4.39 -8.95 3.82
C SER A 268 -4.11 -10.03 4.87
N MET A 269 -4.56 -11.27 4.61
CA MET A 269 -4.30 -12.41 5.49
C MET A 269 -2.81 -12.75 5.55
N VAL A 270 -2.12 -12.74 4.41
CA VAL A 270 -0.67 -12.97 4.34
C VAL A 270 0.09 -11.86 5.05
N SER A 271 -0.16 -10.59 4.72
CA SER A 271 0.60 -9.45 5.24
C SER A 271 0.43 -9.25 6.74
N SER A 272 -0.81 -9.31 7.25
CA SER A 272 -1.08 -9.10 8.68
C SER A 272 -0.48 -10.21 9.56
N ASN A 273 -0.56 -11.45 9.12
CA ASN A 273 0.00 -12.58 9.87
C ASN A 273 1.54 -12.65 9.76
N ALA A 274 2.12 -12.29 8.59
CA ALA A 274 3.56 -12.15 8.46
C ALA A 274 4.11 -11.11 9.42
N MET A 275 3.46 -9.93 9.47
CA MET A 275 3.82 -8.85 10.41
C MET A 275 3.76 -9.33 11.85
N ALA A 276 2.70 -10.04 12.26
CA ALA A 276 2.57 -10.57 13.61
C ALA A 276 3.74 -11.54 13.96
N VAL A 277 4.07 -12.47 13.05
CA VAL A 277 5.16 -13.43 13.26
C VAL A 277 6.53 -12.75 13.28
N ILE A 278 6.76 -11.74 12.45
CA ILE A 278 8.02 -10.97 12.43
C ILE A 278 8.19 -10.17 13.73
N LEU A 279 7.13 -9.56 14.22
CA LEU A 279 7.16 -8.79 15.47
C LEU A 279 7.38 -9.66 16.71
N ASP A 280 6.87 -10.89 16.70
CA ASP A 280 7.13 -11.87 17.76
C ASP A 280 8.62 -12.28 17.82
N GLU A 281 9.28 -12.38 16.66
CA GLU A 281 10.72 -12.71 16.59
C GLU A 281 11.63 -11.53 16.97
N PHE A 282 11.18 -10.28 16.69
CA PHE A 282 11.96 -9.05 16.92
C PHE A 282 11.19 -7.95 17.66
N PRO A 283 10.76 -8.17 18.91
CA PRO A 283 9.95 -7.20 19.66
C PRO A 283 10.70 -5.86 19.91
N HIS A 284 12.04 -5.89 19.96
CA HIS A 284 12.88 -4.70 20.18
C HIS A 284 13.08 -3.83 18.94
N MET A 285 12.75 -4.34 17.74
CA MET A 285 12.92 -3.66 16.46
C MET A 285 11.59 -3.44 15.73
N ALA A 286 10.50 -3.33 16.48
CA ALA A 286 9.14 -3.23 15.92
C ALA A 286 8.97 -2.08 14.91
N GLY A 287 9.64 -0.93 15.13
CA GLY A 287 9.62 0.20 14.20
C GLY A 287 10.27 -0.12 12.85
N THR A 288 11.44 -0.76 12.85
CA THR A 288 12.15 -1.17 11.63
C THR A 288 11.48 -2.37 10.95
N ALA A 289 10.89 -3.27 11.74
CA ALA A 289 10.21 -4.45 11.22
C ALA A 289 8.84 -4.12 10.58
N SER A 290 8.24 -2.98 10.93
CA SER A 290 6.94 -2.53 10.40
C SER A 290 7.06 -1.55 9.21
N SER A 291 8.25 -1.05 8.91
CA SER A 291 8.54 -0.22 7.73
C SER A 291 8.91 -1.07 6.51
#